data_82ab901bd4a43c5bc97aabb8dbe5e9f4
#
_entry.id   82ab901bd4a43c5bc97aabb8dbe5e9f4
#
_cell.length_a   1.000
_cell.length_b   1.000
_cell.length_c   1.000
_cell.angle_alpha   90.00
_cell.angle_beta   90.00
_cell.angle_gamma   90.00
#
_symmetry.space_group_name_H-M   'P 1'
#
loop_
_entity.id
_entity.type
_entity.pdbx_description
1 polymer ?
#
loop_
_entity_poly.entity_id
_entity_poly.type
_entity_poly.pdbx_seq_one_letter_code
_entity_poly.pdbx_strand_id
1 'polypeptide(L)'
;AHEGAPSPPAGGRRPPERHLPTYRTKHMGNFKEDIVKTEAFIFDVDGVMTDGGIMPLVDGDFIRKYYAKDGYAIAYALRMGYKVCIITGGRGATLDHRLKMLGITDVYLDCMDKISAMQDFFARHGLDPANVIYMGDDIPDLECMKAVGIPVCPSDAASEVIEASRYVSEFAGGHGCVRDIIEQVLRARDDWARDSRGMHSSNIAASR
;
A
#
# COMPACT_ATOMS: atom_id res chain seq x y z
N ALA A 1 9.21 -65.09 33.16
CA ALA A 1 8.56 -63.78 33.27
C ALA A 1 8.82 -62.98 32.01
N HIS A 2 7.85 -62.96 31.08
CA HIS A 2 7.85 -62.08 29.91
C HIS A 2 6.80 -60.99 30.15
N GLU A 3 7.23 -59.78 30.34
CA GLU A 3 6.37 -58.61 30.37
C GLU A 3 6.06 -58.18 28.94
N GLY A 4 4.77 -58.10 28.62
CA GLY A 4 4.22 -57.69 27.36
C GLY A 4 4.33 -56.16 27.16
N ALA A 5 4.75 -55.73 25.99
CA ALA A 5 4.77 -54.33 25.56
C ALA A 5 3.35 -53.80 25.43
N PRO A 6 3.10 -52.51 25.78
CA PRO A 6 1.78 -51.90 25.64
C PRO A 6 1.46 -51.59 24.17
N SER A 7 0.19 -51.83 23.82
CA SER A 7 -0.40 -51.52 22.50
C SER A 7 -0.42 -50.00 22.22
N PRO A 8 -0.29 -49.58 20.97
CA PRO A 8 -0.37 -48.15 20.61
C PRO A 8 -1.80 -47.61 20.71
N PRO A 9 -2.00 -46.31 21.02
CA PRO A 9 -3.32 -45.72 21.14
C PRO A 9 -4.02 -45.61 19.80
N ALA A 10 -5.33 -45.87 19.82
CA ALA A 10 -6.22 -45.83 18.66
C ALA A 10 -6.39 -44.41 18.10
N GLY A 11 -6.31 -44.33 16.79
CA GLY A 11 -7.05 -43.44 15.91
C GLY A 11 -7.27 -41.99 16.31
N GLY A 12 -6.28 -41.12 16.16
CA GLY A 12 -6.49 -39.68 16.05
C GLY A 12 -7.23 -39.34 14.75
N ARG A 13 -8.46 -38.80 14.86
CA ARG A 13 -9.19 -38.27 13.69
C ARG A 13 -8.38 -37.14 13.08
N ARG A 14 -8.09 -37.22 11.78
CA ARG A 14 -7.54 -36.10 11.04
C ARG A 14 -8.50 -34.90 11.14
N PRO A 15 -7.99 -33.69 11.36
CA PRO A 15 -8.83 -32.51 11.28
C PRO A 15 -9.43 -32.38 9.86
N PRO A 16 -10.66 -31.85 9.72
CA PRO A 16 -11.27 -31.68 8.42
C PRO A 16 -10.39 -30.78 7.56
N GLU A 17 -10.14 -31.20 6.32
CA GLU A 17 -9.49 -30.39 5.30
C GLU A 17 -10.28 -29.10 5.16
N ARG A 18 -9.66 -27.99 5.56
CA ARG A 18 -10.21 -26.67 5.25
C ARG A 18 -10.17 -26.51 3.73
N HIS A 19 -11.33 -26.53 3.10
CA HIS A 19 -11.50 -26.05 1.74
C HIS A 19 -11.06 -24.58 1.72
N LEU A 20 -9.82 -24.34 1.26
CA LEU A 20 -9.42 -23.02 0.84
C LEU A 20 -10.34 -22.61 -0.31
N PRO A 21 -10.97 -21.42 -0.26
CA PRO A 21 -11.73 -20.92 -1.38
C PRO A 21 -10.79 -20.89 -2.59
N THR A 22 -11.21 -21.54 -3.68
CA THR A 22 -10.56 -21.39 -4.98
C THR A 22 -10.69 -19.93 -5.38
N TYR A 23 -9.66 -19.14 -5.12
CA TYR A 23 -9.59 -17.79 -5.63
C TYR A 23 -9.56 -17.88 -7.15
N ARG A 24 -10.68 -17.57 -7.73
CA ARG A 24 -10.87 -17.46 -9.16
C ARG A 24 -9.85 -16.41 -9.63
N THR A 25 -8.84 -16.84 -10.40
CA THR A 25 -7.94 -15.98 -11.16
C THR A 25 -8.78 -15.04 -12.01
N LYS A 26 -9.10 -13.88 -11.46
CA LYS A 26 -9.79 -12.81 -12.18
C LYS A 26 -8.81 -12.21 -13.17
N HIS A 27 -9.12 -12.38 -14.44
CA HIS A 27 -8.57 -11.67 -15.60
C HIS A 27 -7.08 -11.26 -15.48
N MET A 28 -6.23 -12.03 -16.14
CA MET A 28 -4.89 -11.59 -16.53
C MET A 28 -5.02 -10.53 -17.65
N GLY A 29 -5.57 -9.36 -17.32
CA GLY A 29 -5.34 -8.15 -18.10
C GLY A 29 -3.87 -7.80 -18.04
N ASN A 30 -3.32 -7.22 -19.10
CA ASN A 30 -1.95 -6.74 -19.09
C ASN A 30 -1.86 -5.59 -18.07
N PHE A 31 -1.05 -5.74 -17.03
CA PHE A 31 -0.87 -4.71 -15.99
C PHE A 31 -0.64 -3.31 -16.60
N LYS A 32 0.12 -3.23 -17.71
CA LYS A 32 0.38 -1.97 -18.41
C LYS A 32 -0.87 -1.33 -19.03
N GLU A 33 -1.87 -2.13 -19.41
CA GLU A 33 -3.15 -1.62 -19.92
C GLU A 33 -4.06 -1.14 -18.81
N ASP A 34 -3.99 -1.78 -17.64
CA ASP A 34 -4.82 -1.40 -16.50
C ASP A 34 -4.34 -0.10 -15.86
N ILE A 35 -3.02 0.10 -15.70
CA ILE A 35 -2.49 1.30 -15.06
C ILE A 35 -2.78 2.59 -15.85
N VAL A 36 -3.06 2.51 -17.15
CA VAL A 36 -3.47 3.68 -17.95
C VAL A 36 -4.81 4.27 -17.46
N LYS A 37 -5.66 3.46 -16.83
CA LYS A 37 -6.97 3.88 -16.30
C LYS A 37 -6.91 4.42 -14.88
N THR A 38 -5.74 4.41 -14.25
CA THR A 38 -5.58 4.82 -12.85
C THR A 38 -6.06 6.25 -12.63
N GLU A 39 -6.94 6.43 -11.65
CA GLU A 39 -7.48 7.73 -11.22
C GLU A 39 -6.94 8.14 -9.85
N ALA A 40 -6.64 7.15 -9.00
CA ALA A 40 -6.22 7.38 -7.63
C ALA A 40 -5.19 6.35 -7.14
N PHE A 41 -4.41 6.80 -6.18
CA PHE A 41 -3.47 5.99 -5.42
C PHE A 41 -3.85 5.99 -3.95
N ILE A 42 -3.82 4.82 -3.33
CA ILE A 42 -3.95 4.65 -1.88
C ILE A 42 -2.69 3.97 -1.38
N PHE A 43 -2.08 4.53 -0.35
CA PHE A 43 -0.87 3.99 0.26
C PHE A 43 -1.08 3.76 1.76
N ASP A 44 -0.57 2.63 2.26
CA ASP A 44 -0.21 2.53 3.67
C ASP A 44 1.08 3.33 3.95
N VAL A 45 1.46 3.46 5.20
CA VAL A 45 2.64 4.21 5.62
C VAL A 45 3.76 3.29 6.06
N ASP A 46 3.55 2.54 7.13
CA ASP A 46 4.61 1.74 7.76
C ASP A 46 4.83 0.45 6.97
N GLY A 47 5.98 0.30 6.32
CA GLY A 47 6.30 -0.78 5.38
C GLY A 47 6.06 -0.44 3.90
N VAL A 48 5.43 0.71 3.58
CA VAL A 48 5.21 1.21 2.21
C VAL A 48 5.96 2.52 1.98
N MET A 49 5.53 3.62 2.63
CA MET A 49 6.21 4.91 2.56
C MET A 49 7.47 4.96 3.41
N THR A 50 7.59 4.07 4.38
CA THR A 50 8.74 3.87 5.26
C THR A 50 9.21 2.42 5.15
N ASP A 51 10.36 2.12 5.75
CA ASP A 51 10.91 0.75 5.84
C ASP A 51 10.29 -0.08 6.99
N GLY A 52 9.15 0.37 7.54
CA GLY A 52 8.46 -0.29 8.65
C GLY A 52 9.15 -0.09 10.01
N GLY A 53 10.36 0.46 10.05
CA GLY A 53 11.06 0.77 11.28
C GLY A 53 10.45 1.99 11.98
N ILE A 54 10.07 1.84 13.25
CA ILE A 54 9.56 2.92 14.09
C ILE A 54 10.43 3.09 15.34
N MET A 55 10.78 4.33 15.68
CA MET A 55 11.45 4.68 16.92
C MET A 55 10.47 5.42 17.82
N PRO A 56 10.03 4.80 18.94
CA PRO A 56 9.10 5.46 19.85
C PRO A 56 9.79 6.61 20.60
N LEU A 57 9.07 7.71 20.74
CA LEU A 57 9.46 8.85 21.56
C LEU A 57 8.74 8.84 22.92
N VAL A 58 9.31 9.54 23.90
CA VAL A 58 8.80 9.56 25.28
C VAL A 58 7.42 10.23 25.37
N ASP A 59 7.12 11.14 24.46
CA ASP A 59 5.82 11.83 24.34
C ASP A 59 4.73 11.00 23.63
N GLY A 60 5.08 9.78 23.18
CA GLY A 60 4.15 8.87 22.52
C GLY A 60 4.06 9.04 21.01
N ASP A 61 4.85 9.93 20.41
CA ASP A 61 5.02 10.01 18.95
C ASP A 61 6.08 9.02 18.46
N PHE A 62 6.29 8.92 17.16
CA PHE A 62 7.23 7.98 16.55
C PHE A 62 8.05 8.67 15.46
N ILE A 63 9.36 8.43 15.46
CA ILE A 63 10.21 8.82 14.33
C ILE A 63 10.11 7.74 13.24
N ARG A 64 9.92 8.20 12.02
CA ARG A 64 9.90 7.41 10.80
C ARG A 64 10.88 7.97 9.78
N LYS A 65 11.50 7.07 9.01
CA LYS A 65 12.37 7.44 7.90
C LYS A 65 11.61 7.36 6.59
N TYR A 66 11.53 8.48 5.87
CA TYR A 66 10.88 8.57 4.56
C TYR A 66 11.90 8.67 3.44
N TYR A 67 11.56 8.12 2.27
CA TYR A 67 12.39 8.24 1.08
C TYR A 67 12.00 9.49 0.26
N ALA A 68 12.99 10.35 0.00
CA ALA A 68 12.73 11.65 -0.63
C ALA A 68 12.11 11.53 -2.04
N LYS A 69 12.51 10.51 -2.81
CA LYS A 69 11.98 10.29 -4.16
C LYS A 69 10.51 9.86 -4.17
N ASP A 70 10.06 9.13 -3.15
CA ASP A 70 8.65 8.77 -2.97
C ASP A 70 7.81 10.04 -2.72
N GLY A 71 8.26 10.89 -1.81
CA GLY A 71 7.59 12.17 -1.54
C GLY A 71 7.51 13.07 -2.77
N TYR A 72 8.55 13.11 -3.58
CA TYR A 72 8.55 13.83 -4.85
C TYR A 72 7.48 13.27 -5.81
N ALA A 73 7.40 11.94 -5.97
CA ALA A 73 6.44 11.31 -6.87
C ALA A 73 5.00 11.56 -6.44
N ILE A 74 4.71 11.49 -5.13
CA ILE A 74 3.39 11.82 -4.57
C ILE A 74 3.01 13.27 -4.90
N ALA A 75 3.88 14.24 -4.59
CA ALA A 75 3.62 15.64 -4.88
C ALA A 75 3.46 15.90 -6.38
N TYR A 76 4.16 15.15 -7.23
CA TYR A 76 4.03 15.24 -8.67
C TYR A 76 2.67 14.67 -9.14
N ALA A 77 2.25 13.51 -8.65
CA ALA A 77 0.95 12.90 -8.98
C ALA A 77 -0.21 13.82 -8.61
N LEU A 78 -0.17 14.42 -7.41
CA LEU A 78 -1.18 15.40 -6.98
C LEU A 78 -1.27 16.60 -7.93
N ARG A 79 -0.13 17.14 -8.40
CA ARG A 79 -0.12 18.24 -9.38
C ARG A 79 -0.68 17.84 -10.74
N MET A 80 -0.52 16.59 -11.14
CA MET A 80 -1.09 16.04 -12.37
C MET A 80 -2.58 15.71 -12.24
N GLY A 81 -3.19 15.97 -11.08
CA GLY A 81 -4.62 15.80 -10.84
C GLY A 81 -5.04 14.44 -10.32
N TYR A 82 -4.09 13.53 -10.07
CA TYR A 82 -4.40 12.26 -9.43
C TYR A 82 -4.83 12.45 -7.99
N LYS A 83 -5.76 11.63 -7.53
CA LYS A 83 -6.10 11.59 -6.10
C LYS A 83 -5.10 10.70 -5.38
N VAL A 84 -4.64 11.16 -4.23
CA VAL A 84 -3.75 10.39 -3.35
C VAL A 84 -4.36 10.34 -1.96
N CYS A 85 -4.52 9.13 -1.45
CA CYS A 85 -5.07 8.85 -0.13
C CYS A 85 -4.05 8.07 0.71
N ILE A 86 -4.01 8.37 2.00
CA ILE A 86 -3.26 7.59 2.99
C ILE A 86 -4.23 6.92 3.94
N ILE A 87 -4.09 5.61 4.12
CA ILE A 87 -4.88 4.83 5.08
C ILE A 87 -3.89 4.01 5.90
N THR A 88 -3.72 4.36 7.17
CA THR A 88 -2.71 3.75 8.03
C THR A 88 -3.19 3.57 9.48
N GLY A 89 -2.78 2.48 10.12
CA GLY A 89 -2.88 2.33 11.58
C GLY A 89 -1.91 3.25 12.35
N GLY A 90 -0.96 3.85 11.64
CA GLY A 90 0.00 4.78 12.21
C GLY A 90 -0.66 6.08 12.68
N ARG A 91 -0.04 6.70 13.70
CA ARG A 91 -0.47 7.97 14.29
C ARG A 91 0.73 8.82 14.67
N GLY A 92 0.47 10.05 15.08
CA GLY A 92 1.46 10.98 15.62
C GLY A 92 1.56 12.29 14.83
N ALA A 93 2.00 13.33 15.53
CA ALA A 93 2.09 14.68 14.96
C ALA A 93 3.16 14.76 13.85
N THR A 94 4.25 14.00 13.97
CA THR A 94 5.30 13.94 12.95
C THR A 94 4.81 13.34 11.65
N LEU A 95 3.97 12.30 11.72
CA LEU A 95 3.34 11.69 10.55
C LEU A 95 2.35 12.66 9.88
N ASP A 96 1.41 13.22 10.62
CA ASP A 96 0.44 14.18 10.12
C ASP A 96 1.13 15.39 9.46
N HIS A 97 2.15 15.93 10.11
CA HIS A 97 2.95 17.02 9.55
C HIS A 97 3.60 16.64 8.20
N ARG A 98 4.19 15.43 8.13
CA ARG A 98 4.82 14.94 6.89
C ARG A 98 3.83 14.84 5.75
N LEU A 99 2.65 14.31 5.98
CA LEU A 99 1.62 14.14 4.94
C LEU A 99 1.10 15.49 4.45
N LYS A 100 0.89 16.45 5.36
CA LYS A 100 0.53 17.83 5.01
C LYS A 100 1.60 18.52 4.15
N MET A 101 2.89 18.33 4.48
CA MET A 101 3.99 18.86 3.66
C MET A 101 4.00 18.32 2.23
N LEU A 102 3.53 17.10 2.00
CA LEU A 102 3.40 16.51 0.68
C LEU A 102 2.17 16.99 -0.08
N GLY A 103 1.26 17.72 0.58
CA GLY A 103 0.01 18.22 0.01
C GLY A 103 -1.11 17.17 -0.03
N ILE A 104 -0.99 16.08 0.74
CA ILE A 104 -2.03 15.04 0.82
C ILE A 104 -3.13 15.54 1.75
N THR A 105 -4.38 15.52 1.26
CA THR A 105 -5.57 15.97 2.00
C THR A 105 -6.48 14.83 2.44
N ASP A 106 -6.43 13.71 1.72
CA ASP A 106 -7.20 12.51 2.04
C ASP A 106 -6.36 11.60 2.93
N VAL A 107 -6.53 11.71 4.24
CA VAL A 107 -5.68 11.03 5.24
C VAL A 107 -6.55 10.41 6.33
N TYR A 108 -6.37 9.12 6.56
CA TYR A 108 -6.98 8.35 7.64
C TYR A 108 -5.86 7.78 8.53
N LEU A 109 -5.63 8.44 9.66
CA LEU A 109 -4.66 8.03 10.68
C LEU A 109 -5.35 7.21 11.77
N ASP A 110 -4.57 6.43 12.52
CA ASP A 110 -5.07 5.55 13.60
C ASP A 110 -6.25 4.66 13.13
N CYS A 111 -6.19 4.26 11.85
CA CYS A 111 -7.29 3.62 11.14
C CYS A 111 -7.20 2.10 11.26
N MET A 112 -8.05 1.52 12.12
CA MET A 112 -8.15 0.06 12.27
C MET A 112 -9.12 -0.56 11.25
N ASP A 113 -10.10 0.18 10.75
CA ASP A 113 -11.04 -0.23 9.72
C ASP A 113 -10.67 0.41 8.38
N LYS A 114 -9.62 -0.13 7.74
CA LYS A 114 -9.10 0.39 6.48
C LYS A 114 -10.11 0.29 5.34
N ILE A 115 -10.98 -0.73 5.33
CA ILE A 115 -11.96 -0.92 4.26
C ILE A 115 -13.03 0.18 4.27
N SER A 116 -13.56 0.54 5.45
CA SER A 116 -14.53 1.63 5.57
C SER A 116 -13.93 2.99 5.19
N ALA A 117 -12.68 3.25 5.58
CA ALA A 117 -11.94 4.45 5.18
C ALA A 117 -11.77 4.54 3.65
N MET A 118 -11.42 3.43 3.00
CA MET A 118 -11.29 3.36 1.55
C MET A 118 -12.63 3.59 0.85
N GLN A 119 -13.73 3.03 1.35
CA GLN A 119 -15.07 3.24 0.80
C GLN A 119 -15.53 4.70 0.93
N ASP A 120 -15.23 5.35 2.05
CA ASP A 120 -15.49 6.78 2.23
C ASP A 120 -14.70 7.62 1.20
N PHE A 121 -13.43 7.30 1.00
CA PHE A 121 -12.60 7.95 -0.03
C PHE A 121 -13.20 7.79 -1.44
N PHE A 122 -13.65 6.59 -1.80
CA PHE A 122 -14.30 6.35 -3.09
C PHE A 122 -15.58 7.17 -3.24
N ALA A 123 -16.43 7.17 -2.21
CA ALA A 123 -17.69 7.90 -2.23
C ALA A 123 -17.49 9.42 -2.37
N ARG A 124 -16.51 9.99 -1.65
CA ARG A 124 -16.22 11.43 -1.70
C ARG A 124 -15.71 11.90 -3.06
N HIS A 125 -14.97 11.06 -3.76
CA HIS A 125 -14.37 11.43 -5.04
C HIS A 125 -15.05 10.81 -6.26
N GLY A 126 -16.10 9.98 -6.07
CA GLY A 126 -16.80 9.31 -7.17
C GLY A 126 -15.91 8.32 -7.94
N LEU A 127 -15.00 7.63 -7.25
CA LEU A 127 -14.02 6.75 -7.87
C LEU A 127 -14.60 5.36 -8.16
N ASP A 128 -14.24 4.81 -9.33
CA ASP A 128 -14.41 3.40 -9.61
C ASP A 128 -13.27 2.61 -8.98
N PRO A 129 -13.54 1.68 -8.04
CA PRO A 129 -12.50 0.83 -7.44
C PRO A 129 -11.61 0.12 -8.48
N ALA A 130 -12.16 -0.19 -9.67
CA ALA A 130 -11.41 -0.83 -10.75
C ALA A 130 -10.22 0.02 -11.26
N ASN A 131 -10.29 1.35 -11.09
CA ASN A 131 -9.29 2.32 -11.53
C ASN A 131 -8.40 2.83 -10.40
N VAL A 132 -8.41 2.17 -9.25
CA VAL A 132 -7.64 2.57 -8.08
C VAL A 132 -6.48 1.60 -7.84
N ILE A 133 -5.31 2.16 -7.56
CA ILE A 133 -4.15 1.44 -7.05
C ILE A 133 -4.17 1.51 -5.53
N TYR A 134 -4.05 0.36 -4.87
CA TYR A 134 -3.79 0.25 -3.44
C TYR A 134 -2.44 -0.43 -3.23
N MET A 135 -1.53 0.21 -2.51
CA MET A 135 -0.26 -0.38 -2.09
C MET A 135 -0.25 -0.60 -0.58
N GLY A 136 -0.16 -1.86 -0.19
CA GLY A 136 0.01 -2.31 1.17
C GLY A 136 1.16 -3.30 1.27
N ASP A 137 1.61 -3.62 2.48
CA ASP A 137 2.73 -4.53 2.72
C ASP A 137 2.39 -5.68 3.67
N ASP A 138 1.33 -5.57 4.47
CA ASP A 138 1.03 -6.57 5.49
C ASP A 138 -0.47 -6.94 5.55
N ILE A 139 -0.80 -7.93 6.37
CA ILE A 139 -2.12 -8.56 6.52
C ILE A 139 -3.28 -7.56 6.65
N PRO A 140 -3.16 -6.44 7.41
CA PRO A 140 -4.23 -5.46 7.54
C PRO A 140 -4.67 -4.80 6.22
N ASP A 141 -3.85 -4.87 5.17
CA ASP A 141 -4.13 -4.29 3.85
C ASP A 141 -4.92 -5.22 2.93
N LEU A 142 -4.91 -6.52 3.19
CA LEU A 142 -5.44 -7.54 2.27
C LEU A 142 -6.89 -7.32 1.86
N GLU A 143 -7.73 -6.86 2.79
CA GLU A 143 -9.15 -6.63 2.50
C GLU A 143 -9.30 -5.48 1.49
N CYS A 144 -8.58 -4.39 1.68
CA CYS A 144 -8.56 -3.27 0.75
C CYS A 144 -7.97 -3.65 -0.60
N MET A 145 -6.87 -4.40 -0.60
CA MET A 145 -6.22 -4.86 -1.83
C MET A 145 -7.12 -5.75 -2.69
N LYS A 146 -7.95 -6.59 -2.05
CA LYS A 146 -8.93 -7.42 -2.76
C LYS A 146 -10.11 -6.65 -3.34
N ALA A 147 -10.37 -5.45 -2.84
CA ALA A 147 -11.49 -4.61 -3.23
C ALA A 147 -11.16 -3.59 -4.33
N VAL A 148 -9.89 -3.45 -4.71
CA VAL A 148 -9.44 -2.55 -5.80
C VAL A 148 -9.08 -3.31 -7.06
N GLY A 149 -9.06 -2.62 -8.20
CA GLY A 149 -8.66 -3.20 -9.48
C GLY A 149 -7.17 -3.46 -9.60
N ILE A 150 -6.33 -2.67 -8.93
CA ILE A 150 -4.88 -2.72 -9.09
C ILE A 150 -4.20 -2.78 -7.70
N PRO A 151 -4.24 -3.95 -7.02
CA PRO A 151 -3.46 -4.16 -5.80
C PRO A 151 -1.98 -4.32 -6.13
N VAL A 152 -1.13 -3.63 -5.39
CA VAL A 152 0.33 -3.66 -5.56
C VAL A 152 1.02 -3.71 -4.21
N CYS A 153 2.28 -4.13 -4.16
CA CYS A 153 3.06 -4.15 -2.92
C CYS A 153 4.54 -3.89 -3.14
N PRO A 154 5.30 -3.52 -2.10
CA PRO A 154 6.76 -3.50 -2.13
C PRO A 154 7.34 -4.92 -2.20
N SER A 155 8.65 -5.03 -2.54
CA SER A 155 9.31 -6.33 -2.71
C SER A 155 9.47 -7.14 -1.42
N ASP A 156 9.39 -6.50 -0.28
CA ASP A 156 9.55 -7.07 1.06
C ASP A 156 8.22 -7.22 1.84
N ALA A 157 7.09 -7.13 1.13
CA ALA A 157 5.77 -7.35 1.71
C ALA A 157 5.59 -8.80 2.22
N ALA A 158 4.59 -9.00 3.08
CA ALA A 158 4.18 -10.32 3.54
C ALA A 158 3.78 -11.23 2.36
N SER A 159 4.02 -12.54 2.48
CA SER A 159 3.76 -13.50 1.41
C SER A 159 2.33 -13.48 0.90
N GLU A 160 1.35 -13.35 1.81
CA GLU A 160 -0.07 -13.27 1.49
C GLU A 160 -0.42 -12.01 0.70
N VAL A 161 0.30 -10.92 0.96
CA VAL A 161 0.15 -9.64 0.25
C VAL A 161 0.76 -9.74 -1.14
N ILE A 162 1.93 -10.36 -1.27
CA ILE A 162 2.57 -10.64 -2.57
C ILE A 162 1.64 -11.50 -3.44
N GLU A 163 1.02 -12.56 -2.87
CA GLU A 163 0.08 -13.42 -3.59
C GLU A 163 -1.21 -12.68 -4.03
N ALA A 164 -1.65 -11.69 -3.26
CA ALA A 164 -2.82 -10.88 -3.59
C ALA A 164 -2.53 -9.77 -4.59
N SER A 165 -1.27 -9.45 -4.84
CA SER A 165 -0.85 -8.33 -5.68
C SER A 165 -0.87 -8.67 -7.16
N ARG A 166 -1.23 -7.69 -7.98
CA ARG A 166 -1.06 -7.74 -9.45
C ARG A 166 0.32 -7.30 -9.90
N TYR A 167 0.98 -6.50 -9.07
CA TYR A 167 2.34 -6.03 -9.31
C TYR A 167 3.09 -5.97 -7.98
N VAL A 168 4.29 -6.51 -7.99
CA VAL A 168 5.25 -6.41 -6.90
C VAL A 168 6.35 -5.48 -7.36
N SER A 169 6.58 -4.39 -6.64
CA SER A 169 7.66 -3.46 -6.94
C SER A 169 9.02 -4.13 -6.80
N GLU A 170 10.00 -3.74 -7.60
CA GLU A 170 11.39 -4.15 -7.40
C GLU A 170 12.03 -3.51 -6.16
N PHE A 171 11.39 -2.48 -5.61
CA PHE A 171 11.87 -1.73 -4.44
C PHE A 171 11.12 -2.14 -3.18
N ALA A 172 11.87 -2.22 -2.08
CA ALA A 172 11.33 -2.43 -0.75
C ALA A 172 10.58 -1.19 -0.22
N GLY A 173 9.80 -1.39 0.85
CA GLY A 173 9.14 -0.30 1.56
C GLY A 173 10.12 0.77 2.01
N GLY A 174 9.77 2.05 1.84
CA GLY A 174 10.63 3.19 2.16
C GLY A 174 11.90 3.30 1.32
N HIS A 175 12.00 2.58 0.20
CA HIS A 175 13.17 2.59 -0.68
C HIS A 175 12.84 2.86 -2.15
N GLY A 176 11.64 3.40 -2.43
CA GLY A 176 11.27 3.81 -3.78
C GLY A 176 10.08 3.08 -4.39
N CYS A 177 9.43 2.17 -3.68
CA CYS A 177 8.27 1.41 -4.20
C CYS A 177 7.09 2.32 -4.57
N VAL A 178 6.84 3.37 -3.78
CA VAL A 178 5.82 4.38 -4.08
C VAL A 178 6.18 5.17 -5.33
N ARG A 179 7.46 5.57 -5.45
CA ARG A 179 7.97 6.23 -6.66
C ARG A 179 7.80 5.35 -7.88
N ASP A 180 8.14 4.08 -7.78
CA ASP A 180 8.08 3.12 -8.87
C ASP A 180 6.67 3.05 -9.46
N ILE A 181 5.66 2.78 -8.65
CA ILE A 181 4.28 2.62 -9.15
C ILE A 181 3.71 3.92 -9.72
N ILE A 182 3.95 5.06 -9.06
CA ILE A 182 3.50 6.36 -9.58
C ILE A 182 4.17 6.66 -10.92
N GLU A 183 5.48 6.46 -11.01
CA GLU A 183 6.23 6.74 -12.24
C GLU A 183 5.76 5.85 -13.40
N GLN A 184 5.47 4.57 -13.16
CA GLN A 184 4.93 3.66 -14.19
C GLN A 184 3.58 4.15 -14.72
N VAL A 185 2.64 4.54 -13.85
CA VAL A 185 1.33 5.09 -14.26
C VAL A 185 1.51 6.35 -15.08
N LEU A 186 2.29 7.30 -14.59
CA LEU A 186 2.45 8.59 -15.26
C LEU A 186 3.20 8.44 -16.60
N ARG A 187 4.17 7.53 -16.70
CA ARG A 187 4.83 7.21 -17.97
C ARG A 187 3.89 6.56 -18.97
N ALA A 188 3.03 5.62 -18.51
CA ALA A 188 2.07 4.97 -19.39
C ALA A 188 1.03 5.93 -19.99
N ARG A 189 0.83 7.09 -19.34
CA ARG A 189 -0.08 8.16 -19.79
C ARG A 189 0.66 9.35 -20.40
N ASP A 190 1.98 9.24 -20.59
CA ASP A 190 2.84 10.35 -20.99
C ASP A 190 2.79 11.57 -20.05
N ASP A 191 2.44 11.41 -18.81
CA ASP A 191 2.31 12.49 -17.82
C ASP A 191 3.58 12.72 -16.99
N TRP A 192 4.56 11.79 -17.09
CA TRP A 192 5.80 11.89 -16.34
C TRP A 192 6.80 12.87 -16.96
N ALA A 193 7.36 13.74 -16.12
CA ALA A 193 8.43 14.70 -16.49
C ALA A 193 8.09 15.67 -17.64
N ARG A 194 6.80 15.90 -17.91
CA ARG A 194 6.35 16.81 -18.98
C ARG A 194 6.74 18.26 -18.76
N ASP A 195 6.87 18.70 -17.51
CA ASP A 195 7.25 20.07 -17.17
C ASP A 195 8.34 20.12 -16.10
N SER A 196 9.58 20.08 -16.56
CA SER A 196 10.74 20.34 -15.70
C SER A 196 10.83 21.82 -15.25
N ARG A 197 10.09 22.73 -15.86
CA ARG A 197 10.12 24.17 -15.58
C ARG A 197 9.17 24.58 -14.46
N GLY A 198 8.11 23.81 -14.19
CA GLY A 198 7.17 24.08 -13.10
C GLY A 198 7.68 23.70 -11.70
N MET A 199 8.87 23.11 -11.60
CA MET A 199 9.39 22.56 -10.35
C MET A 199 10.11 23.54 -9.44
N HIS A 200 10.25 24.79 -9.82
CA HIS A 200 10.96 25.81 -9.04
C HIS A 200 10.06 26.67 -8.15
N SER A 201 8.79 26.30 -7.92
CA SER A 201 7.98 27.04 -6.95
C SER A 201 7.96 26.38 -5.59
N SER A 202 8.31 27.15 -4.63
CA SER A 202 8.13 27.19 -3.17
C SER A 202 7.74 25.93 -2.34
N ASN A 203 7.14 24.89 -2.90
CA ASN A 203 6.73 23.71 -2.14
C ASN A 203 7.79 22.61 -2.02
N ILE A 204 8.89 22.67 -2.80
CA ILE A 204 10.01 21.74 -2.67
C ILE A 204 10.96 22.19 -1.55
N ALA A 205 10.99 23.46 -1.20
CA ALA A 205 11.79 23.97 -0.09
C ALA A 205 11.38 23.41 1.27
N ALA A 206 10.14 22.93 1.42
CA ALA A 206 9.64 22.31 2.64
C ALA A 206 9.96 20.81 2.77
N SER A 207 10.61 20.19 1.78
CA SER A 207 10.99 18.77 1.80
C SER A 207 12.50 18.53 2.04
N ARG A 208 13.25 19.61 2.39
CA ARG A 208 14.66 19.51 2.81
C ARG A 208 14.81 19.78 4.29
#